data_e2f6b5e1c7b4381b337b215a83bece89
#
_entry.id   e2f6b5e1c7b4381b337b215a83bece89
#
_cell.length_a   1.000
_cell.length_b   1.000
_cell.length_c   1.000
_cell.angle_alpha   90.00
_cell.angle_beta   90.00
_cell.angle_gamma   90.00
#
_symmetry.space_group_name_H-M   'P 1'
#
loop_
_entity.id
_entity.type
_entity.pdbx_description
1 polymer ?
#
loop_
_entity_poly.entity_id
_entity_poly.type
_entity_poly.pdbx_seq_one_letter_code
_entity_poly.pdbx_strand_id
1 'polypeptide(L)'
;MKRVFFSLAILMLLPLIVKADPPKKINLSYNAETQKLKIEAVHPVPNTVKHYIDVISIYVDGKEVKVLNLQKQSDKQAEIIEVEIKQIVSGSEVTVKARCNEFGSKKVSKKF
;
A
#
# COMPACT_ATOMS: atom_id res chain seq x y z
N MET A 1 -58.98 17.27 2.81
CA MET A 1 -58.00 16.35 3.36
C MET A 1 -56.72 16.37 2.55
N LYS A 2 -55.70 16.90 3.10
CA LYS A 2 -54.41 16.91 2.44
C LYS A 2 -53.72 15.59 2.66
N ARG A 3 -53.67 14.77 1.62
CA ARG A 3 -52.84 13.58 1.64
C ARG A 3 -51.42 14.04 1.34
N VAL A 4 -50.58 14.01 2.35
CA VAL A 4 -49.19 14.16 2.16
C VAL A 4 -48.68 12.86 1.58
N PHE A 5 -48.47 12.82 0.30
CA PHE A 5 -47.68 11.75 -0.31
C PHE A 5 -46.24 12.02 0.06
N PHE A 6 -45.80 11.34 1.10
CA PHE A 6 -44.37 11.10 1.17
C PHE A 6 -44.02 10.24 0.00
N SER A 7 -43.68 10.89 -1.09
CA SER A 7 -42.82 10.25 -2.06
C SER A 7 -41.53 9.94 -1.29
N LEU A 8 -41.48 8.74 -0.72
CA LEU A 8 -40.25 8.20 -0.27
C LEU A 8 -39.43 8.02 -1.54
N ALA A 9 -38.71 9.05 -1.90
CA ALA A 9 -37.56 8.87 -2.73
C ALA A 9 -36.66 7.95 -1.93
N ILE A 10 -36.84 6.67 -2.14
CA ILE A 10 -35.82 5.69 -1.77
C ILE A 10 -34.64 6.09 -2.63
N LEU A 11 -33.81 6.94 -2.05
CA LEU A 11 -32.47 7.14 -2.50
C LEU A 11 -31.84 5.76 -2.32
N MET A 12 -31.93 4.93 -3.35
CA MET A 12 -31.08 3.76 -3.43
C MET A 12 -29.68 4.31 -3.49
N LEU A 13 -29.09 4.43 -2.32
CA LEU A 13 -27.66 4.43 -2.18
C LEU A 13 -27.23 3.06 -2.70
N LEU A 14 -27.02 3.00 -4.03
CA LEU A 14 -26.23 1.94 -4.60
C LEU A 14 -24.91 2.00 -3.86
N PRO A 15 -24.54 0.95 -3.11
CA PRO A 15 -23.21 0.94 -2.57
C PRO A 15 -22.27 1.11 -3.75
N LEU A 16 -21.58 2.23 -3.78
CA LEU A 16 -20.39 2.36 -4.60
C LEU A 16 -19.43 1.32 -4.07
N ILE A 17 -19.42 0.17 -4.72
CA ILE A 17 -18.42 -0.85 -4.44
C ILE A 17 -17.12 -0.30 -5.01
N VAL A 18 -16.45 0.52 -4.20
CA VAL A 18 -15.06 0.87 -4.46
C VAL A 18 -14.28 -0.39 -4.11
N LYS A 19 -13.81 -1.10 -5.13
CA LYS A 19 -12.91 -2.22 -4.92
C LYS A 19 -11.60 -1.68 -4.38
N ALA A 20 -11.42 -1.75 -3.05
CA ALA A 20 -10.10 -1.63 -2.46
C ALA A 20 -9.29 -2.84 -2.91
N ASP A 21 -8.10 -2.58 -3.44
CA ASP A 21 -7.17 -3.64 -3.85
C ASP A 21 -5.79 -3.38 -3.25
N PRO A 22 -5.68 -3.42 -1.90
CA PRO A 22 -4.39 -3.25 -1.26
C PRO A 22 -3.49 -4.45 -1.57
N PRO A 23 -2.17 -4.33 -1.37
CA PRO A 23 -1.29 -5.48 -1.42
C PRO A 23 -1.78 -6.59 -0.49
N LYS A 24 -1.69 -7.83 -0.93
CA LYS A 24 -2.11 -8.99 -0.12
C LYS A 24 -1.13 -9.27 1.00
N LYS A 25 0.15 -9.00 0.76
CA LYS A 25 1.23 -9.30 1.67
C LYS A 25 2.40 -8.37 1.38
N ILE A 26 3.11 -7.96 2.42
CA ILE A 26 4.36 -7.22 2.28
C ILE A 26 5.43 -7.97 3.06
N ASN A 27 6.48 -8.39 2.36
CA ASN A 27 7.63 -9.07 2.93
C ASN A 27 8.80 -8.09 3.01
N LEU A 28 9.45 -8.05 4.15
CA LEU A 28 10.59 -7.17 4.41
C LEU A 28 11.82 -8.00 4.76
N SER A 29 12.96 -7.64 4.19
CA SER A 29 14.26 -8.15 4.59
C SER A 29 15.30 -7.04 4.53
N TYR A 30 16.28 -7.07 5.42
CA TYR A 30 17.31 -6.05 5.50
C TYR A 30 18.69 -6.67 5.49
N ASN A 31 19.57 -6.14 4.65
CA ASN A 31 20.98 -6.51 4.62
C ASN A 31 21.80 -5.42 5.30
N ALA A 32 22.33 -5.74 6.50
CA ALA A 32 23.08 -4.78 7.30
C ALA A 32 24.43 -4.39 6.63
N GLU A 33 25.02 -5.25 5.83
CA GLU A 33 26.28 -4.96 5.14
C GLU A 33 26.11 -3.90 4.05
N THR A 34 25.02 -4.03 3.25
CA THR A 34 24.72 -3.10 2.17
C THR A 34 23.78 -1.98 2.59
N GLN A 35 23.20 -2.06 3.78
CA GLN A 35 22.16 -1.16 4.30
C GLN A 35 20.93 -1.08 3.40
N LYS A 36 20.64 -2.15 2.67
CA LYS A 36 19.49 -2.21 1.76
C LYS A 36 18.32 -2.94 2.37
N LEU A 37 17.19 -2.27 2.36
CA LEU A 37 15.89 -2.85 2.69
C LEU A 37 15.26 -3.37 1.40
N LYS A 38 14.93 -4.66 1.38
CA LYS A 38 14.16 -5.28 0.30
C LYS A 38 12.70 -5.34 0.71
N ILE A 39 11.85 -4.81 -0.15
CA ILE A 39 10.41 -4.78 0.02
C ILE A 39 9.78 -5.56 -1.12
N GLU A 40 8.97 -6.55 -0.79
CA GLU A 40 8.14 -7.26 -1.74
C GLU A 40 6.68 -7.05 -1.36
N ALA A 41 5.97 -6.27 -2.14
CA ALA A 41 4.54 -6.04 -1.97
C ALA A 41 3.79 -6.94 -2.96
N VAL A 42 3.20 -8.02 -2.47
CA VAL A 42 2.45 -8.97 -3.28
C VAL A 42 1.13 -8.33 -3.68
N HIS A 43 0.99 -8.06 -4.97
CA HIS A 43 -0.15 -7.31 -5.52
C HIS A 43 -0.42 -7.79 -6.95
N PRO A 44 -1.14 -8.91 -7.13
CA PRO A 44 -1.45 -9.43 -8.45
C PRO A 44 -2.30 -8.46 -9.26
N VAL A 45 -1.84 -8.12 -10.45
CA VAL A 45 -2.52 -7.19 -11.36
C VAL A 45 -2.49 -7.70 -12.80
N PRO A 46 -3.52 -7.41 -13.61
CA PRO A 46 -3.53 -7.81 -15.01
C PRO A 46 -2.65 -6.91 -15.90
N ASN A 47 -2.43 -5.66 -15.50
CA ASN A 47 -1.66 -4.68 -16.26
C ASN A 47 -0.86 -3.80 -15.32
N THR A 48 0.46 -3.93 -15.37
CA THR A 48 1.39 -3.27 -14.43
C THR A 48 1.51 -1.77 -14.62
N VAL A 49 1.05 -1.22 -15.74
CA VAL A 49 1.10 0.21 -16.06
C VAL A 49 -0.19 0.93 -15.66
N LYS A 50 -1.32 0.20 -15.67
CA LYS A 50 -2.63 0.76 -15.31
C LYS A 50 -2.98 0.55 -13.85
N HIS A 51 -2.53 -0.56 -13.26
CA HIS A 51 -2.83 -0.96 -11.91
C HIS A 51 -1.52 -1.36 -11.23
N TYR A 52 -1.10 -0.63 -10.21
CA TYR A 52 0.23 -0.80 -9.62
C TYR A 52 0.30 -0.20 -8.22
N ILE A 53 1.32 -0.58 -7.49
CA ILE A 53 1.68 0.09 -6.24
C ILE A 53 2.32 1.44 -6.62
N ASP A 54 1.73 2.54 -6.20
CA ASP A 54 2.17 3.89 -6.60
C ASP A 54 2.98 4.63 -5.54
N VAL A 55 2.75 4.33 -4.26
CA VAL A 55 3.51 4.96 -3.16
C VAL A 55 3.91 3.92 -2.15
N ILE A 56 5.19 3.93 -1.80
CA ILE A 56 5.72 3.15 -0.68
C ILE A 56 6.32 4.12 0.32
N SER A 57 5.81 4.11 1.55
CA SER A 57 6.32 4.94 2.65
C SER A 57 7.04 4.05 3.66
N ILE A 58 8.23 4.46 4.06
CA ILE A 58 9.10 3.70 4.97
C ILE A 58 9.33 4.49 6.25
N TYR A 59 9.07 3.85 7.38
CA TYR A 59 9.24 4.42 8.71
C TYR A 59 10.23 3.58 9.50
N VAL A 60 11.10 4.22 10.25
CA VAL A 60 11.99 3.58 11.21
C VAL A 60 11.69 4.15 12.58
N ASP A 61 11.33 3.27 13.52
CA ASP A 61 10.92 3.65 14.87
C ASP A 61 9.84 4.76 14.88
N GLY A 62 8.87 4.61 13.99
CA GLY A 62 7.74 5.54 13.86
C GLY A 62 8.01 6.82 13.07
N LYS A 63 9.25 7.04 12.63
CA LYS A 63 9.62 8.23 11.86
C LYS A 63 9.74 7.91 10.38
N GLU A 64 9.06 8.67 9.54
CA GLU A 64 9.16 8.52 8.08
C GLU A 64 10.56 8.89 7.61
N VAL A 65 11.24 7.95 6.98
CA VAL A 65 12.61 8.13 6.48
C VAL A 65 12.69 8.17 4.96
N LYS A 66 11.69 7.61 4.27
CA LYS A 66 11.67 7.62 2.81
C LYS A 66 10.27 7.40 2.26
N VAL A 67 9.98 8.10 1.16
CA VAL A 67 8.76 7.90 0.36
C VAL A 67 9.20 7.63 -1.08
N LEU A 68 8.67 6.56 -1.66
CA LEU A 68 8.95 6.18 -3.05
C LEU A 68 7.68 6.38 -3.86
N ASN A 69 7.78 7.13 -4.94
CA ASN A 69 6.71 7.34 -5.90
C ASN A 69 6.99 6.52 -7.14
N LEU A 70 6.09 5.61 -7.47
CA LEU A 70 6.25 4.64 -8.55
C LEU A 70 5.19 4.88 -9.62
N GLN A 71 5.50 4.53 -10.87
CA GLN A 71 4.60 4.74 -12.01
C GLN A 71 4.19 3.44 -12.70
N LYS A 72 4.74 2.34 -12.25
CA LYS A 72 4.42 0.99 -12.72
C LYS A 72 4.85 -0.03 -11.69
N GLN A 73 4.32 -1.23 -11.79
CA GLN A 73 4.72 -2.34 -10.91
C GLN A 73 5.83 -3.17 -11.56
N SER A 74 6.69 -3.74 -10.73
CA SER A 74 7.84 -4.56 -11.17
C SER A 74 7.42 -5.71 -12.07
N ASP A 75 6.36 -6.41 -11.68
CA ASP A 75 5.75 -7.46 -12.48
C ASP A 75 4.26 -7.64 -12.10
N LYS A 76 3.57 -8.57 -12.75
CA LYS A 76 2.14 -8.80 -12.52
C LYS A 76 1.82 -9.38 -11.15
N GLN A 77 2.80 -9.88 -10.43
CA GLN A 77 2.59 -10.53 -9.14
C GLN A 77 2.91 -9.64 -7.95
N ALA A 78 3.89 -8.74 -8.11
CA ALA A 78 4.38 -7.95 -6.98
C ALA A 78 5.15 -6.70 -7.44
N GLU A 79 5.24 -5.75 -6.52
CA GLU A 79 6.26 -4.71 -6.56
C GLU A 79 7.44 -5.17 -5.72
N ILE A 80 8.61 -5.26 -6.32
CA ILE A 80 9.84 -5.66 -5.64
C ILE A 80 10.83 -4.51 -5.76
N ILE A 81 11.30 -4.01 -4.64
CA ILE A 81 12.21 -2.88 -4.60
C ILE A 81 13.27 -3.05 -3.51
N GLU A 82 14.48 -2.65 -3.81
CA GLU A 82 15.55 -2.53 -2.83
C GLU A 82 15.92 -1.06 -2.69
N VAL A 83 16.04 -0.60 -1.47
CA VAL A 83 16.35 0.79 -1.17
C VAL A 83 17.31 0.88 0.01
N GLU A 84 18.30 1.76 -0.10
CA GLU A 84 19.24 2.00 0.99
C GLU A 84 18.56 2.81 2.09
N ILE A 85 18.53 2.25 3.30
CA ILE A 85 17.98 2.88 4.50
C ILE A 85 19.01 2.79 5.62
N LYS A 86 19.80 3.83 5.78
CA LYS A 86 20.89 3.86 6.76
C LYS A 86 20.42 3.92 8.21
N GLN A 87 19.18 4.34 8.44
CA GLN A 87 18.61 4.53 9.77
C GLN A 87 18.24 3.21 10.46
N ILE A 88 18.22 2.10 9.74
CA ILE A 88 17.90 0.79 10.31
C ILE A 88 19.13 0.26 11.05
N VAL A 89 18.98 0.01 12.34
CA VAL A 89 19.98 -0.60 13.20
C VAL A 89 19.38 -1.81 13.91
N SER A 90 20.20 -2.61 14.59
CA SER A 90 19.71 -3.75 15.36
C SER A 90 18.64 -3.31 16.37
N GLY A 91 17.48 -3.96 16.35
CA GLY A 91 16.35 -3.62 17.21
C GLY A 91 15.39 -2.57 16.64
N SER A 92 15.70 -1.96 15.50
CA SER A 92 14.78 -1.01 14.87
C SER A 92 13.47 -1.67 14.47
N GLU A 93 12.37 -0.97 14.69
CA GLU A 93 11.08 -1.33 14.10
C GLU A 93 10.91 -0.62 12.77
N VAL A 94 10.81 -1.41 11.70
CA VAL A 94 10.61 -0.89 10.35
C VAL A 94 9.16 -1.09 9.96
N THR A 95 8.51 0.00 9.57
CA THR A 95 7.13 -0.02 9.07
C THR A 95 7.12 0.40 7.62
N VAL A 96 6.44 -0.38 6.79
CA VAL A 96 6.28 -0.09 5.36
C VAL A 96 4.80 -0.05 5.03
N LYS A 97 4.39 1.03 4.36
CA LYS A 97 3.03 1.20 3.85
C LYS A 97 3.11 1.25 2.33
N ALA A 98 2.38 0.37 1.67
CA ALA A 98 2.28 0.33 0.21
C ALA A 98 0.84 0.63 -0.21
N ARG A 99 0.69 1.56 -1.16
CA ARG A 99 -0.60 2.04 -1.67
C ARG A 99 -0.81 1.59 -3.10
N CYS A 100 -2.02 1.08 -3.39
CA CYS A 100 -2.47 0.82 -4.75
C CYS A 100 -2.96 2.12 -5.40
N ASN A 101 -2.61 2.35 -6.67
CA ASN A 101 -3.03 3.56 -7.39
C ASN A 101 -4.54 3.64 -7.65
N GLU A 102 -5.22 2.51 -7.66
CA GLU A 102 -6.68 2.49 -7.81
C GLU A 102 -7.37 2.76 -6.48
N PHE A 103 -7.07 1.99 -5.46
CA PHE A 103 -7.55 2.21 -4.09
C PHE A 103 -7.00 1.17 -3.12
N GLY A 104 -6.72 1.59 -1.91
CA GLY A 104 -6.33 0.72 -0.82
C GLY A 104 -4.84 0.72 -0.52
N SER A 105 -4.51 0.47 0.72
CA SER A 105 -3.13 0.37 1.20
C SER A 105 -3.00 -0.72 2.25
N LYS A 106 -1.77 -1.21 2.42
CA LYS A 106 -1.41 -2.13 3.49
C LYS A 106 -0.17 -1.64 4.20
N LYS A 107 -0.15 -1.83 5.50
CA LYS A 107 0.98 -1.47 6.35
C LYS A 107 1.43 -2.68 7.13
N VAL A 108 2.74 -2.92 7.18
CA VAL A 108 3.34 -3.97 7.98
C VAL A 108 4.51 -3.40 8.79
N SER A 109 4.80 -4.02 9.91
CA SER A 109 5.95 -3.66 10.75
C SER A 109 6.74 -4.91 11.06
N LYS A 110 8.06 -4.75 11.13
CA LYS A 110 9.00 -5.83 11.48
C LYS A 110 10.16 -5.25 12.27
N LYS A 111 10.56 -5.94 13.33
CA LYS A 111 11.80 -5.66 14.05
C LYS A 111 12.98 -6.40 13.44
N PHE A 112 14.08 -5.72 13.31
CA PHE A 112 15.32 -6.29 12.78
C PHE A 112 16.39 -6.41 13.86
#